data_899ed470685ec15724ece88e27d40822
#
_entry.id   899ed470685ec15724ece88e27d40822
#
_cell.length_a   1.000
_cell.length_b   1.000
_cell.length_c   1.000
_cell.angle_alpha   90.00
_cell.angle_beta   90.00
_cell.angle_gamma   90.00
#
_symmetry.space_group_name_H-M   'P 1'
#
loop_
_entity.id
_entity.type
_entity.pdbx_description
1 polymer ?
#
loop_
_entity_poly.entity_id
_entity_poly.type
_entity_poly.pdbx_seq_one_letter_code
_entity_poly.pdbx_strand_id
1 'polypeptide(L)'
;MLDEGGEGAVRIKTVAAIAHITEPSVYHFFGSRAGLIEAAQLTRFHRSQNETIERFGKAIRTCSTKAEVATVIDAALRVVFDRSRFFSRQMRAEILGGAQSRPALLDELTRAQTALLHDLEGHVIWAQDRGFIPTHLNAYAFGMWITSLTSAFLVVEMDNSPGVTDAWLEYTMTSVMNLLEMHLD
;
A
#
# COMPACT_ATOMS: atom_id res chain seq x y z
N MET A 1 -20.59 2.59 -1.61
CA MET A 1 -20.86 3.83 -2.40
C MET A 1 -19.62 4.26 -3.18
N LEU A 2 -18.48 4.56 -2.53
CA LEU A 2 -17.24 4.90 -3.28
C LEU A 2 -16.76 3.74 -4.14
N ASP A 3 -16.81 2.50 -3.64
CA ASP A 3 -16.34 1.31 -4.34
C ASP A 3 -17.22 0.89 -5.53
N GLU A 4 -18.49 1.26 -5.51
CA GLU A 4 -19.46 0.84 -6.53
C GLU A 4 -19.76 1.93 -7.56
N GLY A 5 -19.72 3.18 -7.16
CA GLY A 5 -20.15 4.30 -8.01
C GLY A 5 -19.22 5.52 -7.96
N GLY A 6 -18.04 5.37 -7.38
CA GLY A 6 -17.05 6.45 -7.27
C GLY A 6 -17.56 7.65 -6.47
N GLU A 7 -16.83 8.75 -6.56
CA GLU A 7 -17.19 9.99 -5.85
C GLU A 7 -18.57 10.55 -6.26
N GLY A 8 -18.96 10.32 -7.51
CA GLY A 8 -20.27 10.74 -8.04
C GLY A 8 -21.47 10.13 -7.30
N ALA A 9 -21.32 8.94 -6.74
CA ALA A 9 -22.39 8.23 -6.03
C ALA A 9 -22.58 8.69 -4.57
N VAL A 10 -21.63 9.42 -3.99
CA VAL A 10 -21.71 9.88 -2.60
C VAL A 10 -22.76 10.98 -2.45
N ARG A 11 -23.77 10.73 -1.63
CA ARG A 11 -24.82 11.69 -1.28
C ARG A 11 -24.85 11.87 0.24
N ILE A 12 -24.76 13.12 0.72
CA ILE A 12 -24.76 13.45 2.16
C ILE A 12 -25.98 12.81 2.86
N LYS A 13 -27.17 12.98 2.29
CA LYS A 13 -28.41 12.40 2.82
C LYS A 13 -28.33 10.88 3.00
N THR A 14 -27.75 10.17 2.03
CA THR A 14 -27.61 8.71 2.09
C THR A 14 -26.59 8.30 3.14
N VAL A 15 -25.45 9.01 3.22
CA VAL A 15 -24.42 8.76 4.23
C VAL A 15 -24.97 8.99 5.64
N ALA A 16 -25.67 10.11 5.86
CA ALA A 16 -26.31 10.44 7.15
C ALA A 16 -27.31 9.35 7.57
N ALA A 17 -28.16 8.88 6.63
CA ALA A 17 -29.11 7.81 6.90
C ALA A 17 -28.44 6.49 7.27
N ILE A 18 -27.39 6.07 6.55
CA ILE A 18 -26.63 4.84 6.83
C ILE A 18 -25.90 4.93 8.17
N ALA A 19 -25.33 6.09 8.50
CA ALA A 19 -24.63 6.32 9.76
C ALA A 19 -25.56 6.60 10.95
N HIS A 20 -26.87 6.66 10.74
CA HIS A 20 -27.86 7.01 11.75
C HIS A 20 -27.60 8.37 12.42
N ILE A 21 -27.15 9.35 11.64
CA ILE A 21 -26.90 10.74 12.08
C ILE A 21 -27.68 11.71 11.19
N THR A 22 -27.65 13.01 11.52
CA THR A 22 -28.30 14.04 10.71
C THR A 22 -27.37 14.62 9.64
N GLU A 23 -27.93 15.16 8.54
CA GLU A 23 -27.13 15.86 7.53
C GLU A 23 -26.31 17.03 8.13
N PRO A 24 -26.87 17.88 9.01
CA PRO A 24 -26.09 18.90 9.72
C PRO A 24 -24.90 18.34 10.48
N SER A 25 -25.02 17.15 11.10
CA SER A 25 -23.88 16.50 11.77
C SER A 25 -22.76 16.15 10.78
N VAL A 26 -23.11 15.65 9.59
CA VAL A 26 -22.11 15.38 8.54
C VAL A 26 -21.37 16.67 8.15
N TYR A 27 -22.11 17.77 7.93
CA TYR A 27 -21.50 19.07 7.61
C TYR A 27 -20.65 19.61 8.76
N HIS A 28 -21.07 19.39 10.01
CA HIS A 28 -20.32 19.81 11.19
C HIS A 28 -18.93 19.13 11.25
N PHE A 29 -18.86 17.81 10.96
CA PHE A 29 -17.61 17.04 11.04
C PHE A 29 -16.71 17.22 9.81
N PHE A 30 -17.29 17.30 8.62
CA PHE A 30 -16.54 17.25 7.36
C PHE A 30 -16.55 18.59 6.59
N GLY A 31 -17.28 19.59 7.05
CA GLY A 31 -17.40 20.90 6.44
C GLY A 31 -18.18 20.91 5.12
N SER A 32 -17.96 19.94 4.26
CA SER A 32 -18.56 19.87 2.93
C SER A 32 -18.67 18.41 2.45
N ARG A 33 -19.39 18.21 1.32
CA ARG A 33 -19.38 16.91 0.61
C ARG A 33 -17.97 16.54 0.14
N ALA A 34 -17.18 17.52 -0.31
CA ALA A 34 -15.80 17.29 -0.72
C ALA A 34 -14.95 16.82 0.46
N GLY A 35 -15.02 17.47 1.62
CA GLY A 35 -14.30 17.08 2.83
C GLY A 35 -14.69 15.68 3.32
N LEU A 36 -15.98 15.29 3.23
CA LEU A 36 -16.40 13.92 3.52
C LEU A 36 -15.75 12.91 2.58
N ILE A 37 -15.70 13.21 1.28
CA ILE A 37 -15.07 12.33 0.28
C ILE A 37 -13.57 12.23 0.55
N GLU A 38 -12.88 13.32 0.83
CA GLU A 38 -11.45 13.35 1.15
C GLU A 38 -11.12 12.51 2.39
N ALA A 39 -11.89 12.67 3.46
CA ALA A 39 -11.74 11.85 4.68
C ALA A 39 -11.98 10.36 4.41
N ALA A 40 -12.96 10.02 3.58
CA ALA A 40 -13.23 8.64 3.20
C ALA A 40 -12.11 8.05 2.32
N GLN A 41 -11.58 8.82 1.37
CA GLN A 41 -10.45 8.41 0.53
C GLN A 41 -9.18 8.18 1.36
N LEU A 42 -8.89 9.07 2.30
CA LEU A 42 -7.77 8.92 3.22
C LEU A 42 -7.92 7.66 4.08
N THR A 43 -9.11 7.41 4.61
CA THR A 43 -9.40 6.19 5.39
C THR A 43 -9.18 4.92 4.56
N ARG A 44 -9.65 4.90 3.31
CA ARG A 44 -9.45 3.77 2.38
C ARG A 44 -7.98 3.55 2.08
N PHE A 45 -7.24 4.63 1.85
CA PHE A 45 -5.80 4.60 1.61
C PHE A 45 -5.05 3.96 2.78
N HIS A 46 -5.27 4.42 4.00
CA HIS A 46 -4.67 3.88 5.21
C HIS A 46 -5.01 2.39 5.40
N ARG A 47 -6.29 2.03 5.29
CA ARG A 47 -6.75 0.66 5.52
C ARG A 47 -6.10 -0.34 4.56
N SER A 48 -5.93 0.03 3.29
CA SER A 48 -5.35 -0.85 2.27
C SER A 48 -3.87 -1.20 2.52
N GLN A 49 -3.18 -0.38 3.32
CA GLN A 49 -1.73 -0.45 3.53
C GLN A 49 -1.34 -1.05 4.88
N ASN A 50 -1.95 -0.56 5.96
CA ASN A 50 -1.51 -0.84 7.31
C ASN A 50 -1.55 -2.33 7.66
N GLU A 51 -2.62 -3.04 7.27
CA GLU A 51 -2.75 -4.47 7.58
C GLU A 51 -1.61 -5.33 7.01
N THR A 52 -1.15 -5.01 5.81
CA THR A 52 -0.08 -5.78 5.15
C THR A 52 1.26 -5.54 5.83
N ILE A 53 1.57 -4.27 6.15
CA ILE A 53 2.84 -3.90 6.79
C ILE A 53 2.90 -4.39 8.24
N GLU A 54 1.79 -4.29 8.98
CA GLU A 54 1.74 -4.85 10.33
C GLU A 54 1.96 -6.37 10.36
N ARG A 55 1.33 -7.10 9.43
CA ARG A 55 1.55 -8.56 9.30
C ARG A 55 2.98 -8.89 8.95
N PHE A 56 3.56 -8.19 7.99
CA PHE A 56 4.96 -8.32 7.61
C PHE A 56 5.86 -8.02 8.81
N GLY A 57 5.67 -6.89 9.49
CA GLY A 57 6.46 -6.50 10.65
C GLY A 57 6.40 -7.51 11.81
N LYS A 58 5.23 -8.09 12.06
CA LYS A 58 5.09 -9.17 13.05
C LYS A 58 5.87 -10.43 12.61
N ALA A 59 5.71 -10.85 11.36
CA ALA A 59 6.35 -12.06 10.84
C ALA A 59 7.88 -11.93 10.81
N ILE A 60 8.41 -10.83 10.27
CA ILE A 60 9.86 -10.65 10.15
C ILE A 60 10.56 -10.63 11.52
N ARG A 61 9.91 -10.07 12.53
CA ARG A 61 10.47 -9.98 13.89
C ARG A 61 10.52 -11.33 14.63
N THR A 62 9.86 -12.38 14.13
CA THR A 62 9.97 -13.74 14.69
C THR A 62 11.11 -14.53 14.06
N CYS A 63 11.73 -14.04 12.99
CA CYS A 63 12.82 -14.72 12.30
C CYS A 63 14.11 -14.72 13.13
N SER A 64 14.78 -15.85 13.12
CA SER A 64 16.07 -16.09 13.78
C SER A 64 17.22 -16.32 12.80
N THR A 65 16.90 -16.55 11.53
CA THR A 65 17.87 -16.85 10.47
C THR A 65 17.59 -16.01 9.21
N LYS A 66 18.63 -15.83 8.38
CA LYS A 66 18.51 -15.15 7.08
C LYS A 66 17.55 -15.89 6.13
N ALA A 67 17.52 -17.22 6.16
CA ALA A 67 16.61 -18.03 5.35
C ALA A 67 15.13 -17.81 5.75
N GLU A 68 14.84 -17.73 7.05
CA GLU A 68 13.49 -17.40 7.51
C GLU A 68 13.07 -15.99 7.06
N VAL A 69 13.98 -15.00 7.12
CA VAL A 69 13.71 -13.64 6.61
C VAL A 69 13.45 -13.66 5.12
N ALA A 70 14.21 -14.40 4.32
CA ALA A 70 13.98 -14.56 2.89
C ALA A 70 12.60 -15.15 2.60
N THR A 71 12.19 -16.19 3.33
CA THR A 71 10.87 -16.82 3.22
C THR A 71 9.74 -15.84 3.54
N VAL A 72 9.90 -15.03 4.61
CA VAL A 72 8.89 -14.03 5.00
C VAL A 72 8.78 -12.92 3.96
N ILE A 73 9.90 -12.46 3.38
CA ILE A 73 9.90 -11.45 2.33
C ILE A 73 9.25 -12.00 1.05
N ASP A 74 9.61 -13.22 0.61
CA ASP A 74 8.98 -13.86 -0.55
C ASP A 74 7.47 -13.96 -0.37
N ALA A 75 7.01 -14.47 0.78
CA ALA A 75 5.59 -14.58 1.08
C ALA A 75 4.87 -13.22 1.10
N ALA A 76 5.49 -12.18 1.65
CA ALA A 76 4.94 -10.84 1.68
C ALA A 76 4.80 -10.25 0.27
N LEU A 77 5.81 -10.42 -0.58
CA LEU A 77 5.78 -9.96 -1.98
C LEU A 77 4.69 -10.68 -2.78
N ARG A 78 4.56 -12.00 -2.62
CA ARG A 78 3.46 -12.77 -3.27
C ARG A 78 2.09 -12.26 -2.86
N VAL A 79 1.89 -11.93 -1.58
CA VAL A 79 0.64 -11.33 -1.10
C VAL A 79 0.40 -9.96 -1.73
N VAL A 80 1.43 -9.13 -1.84
CA VAL A 80 1.32 -7.77 -2.37
C VAL A 80 0.99 -7.76 -3.86
N PHE A 81 1.57 -8.70 -4.62
CA PHE A 81 1.35 -8.84 -6.07
C PHE A 81 0.23 -9.82 -6.44
N ASP A 82 -0.51 -10.36 -5.46
CA ASP A 82 -1.63 -11.25 -5.73
C ASP A 82 -2.74 -10.54 -6.51
N ARG A 83 -3.36 -11.25 -7.46
CA ARG A 83 -4.43 -10.73 -8.31
C ARG A 83 -5.66 -10.29 -7.52
N SER A 84 -5.94 -10.90 -6.37
CA SER A 84 -7.05 -10.49 -5.50
C SER A 84 -6.91 -9.04 -5.00
N ARG A 85 -5.70 -8.48 -5.05
CA ARG A 85 -5.42 -7.09 -4.67
C ARG A 85 -5.52 -6.08 -5.83
N PHE A 86 -5.89 -6.50 -7.03
CA PHE A 86 -6.07 -5.61 -8.18
C PHE A 86 -6.93 -4.40 -7.84
N PHE A 87 -8.09 -4.63 -7.24
CA PHE A 87 -9.00 -3.56 -6.85
C PHE A 87 -8.38 -2.57 -5.85
N SER A 88 -7.59 -3.05 -4.90
CA SER A 88 -6.88 -2.17 -3.95
C SER A 88 -5.81 -1.32 -4.63
N ARG A 89 -5.11 -1.85 -5.64
CA ARG A 89 -4.12 -1.10 -6.43
C ARG A 89 -4.80 -0.05 -7.30
N GLN A 90 -5.88 -0.41 -7.98
CA GLN A 90 -6.69 0.51 -8.78
C GLN A 90 -7.22 1.66 -7.91
N MET A 91 -7.86 1.34 -6.78
CA MET A 91 -8.36 2.33 -5.83
C MET A 91 -7.25 3.30 -5.38
N ARG A 92 -6.05 2.78 -5.07
CA ARG A 92 -4.90 3.60 -4.69
C ARG A 92 -4.50 4.55 -5.81
N ALA A 93 -4.42 4.09 -7.05
CA ALA A 93 -4.08 4.91 -8.21
C ALA A 93 -5.12 6.03 -8.42
N GLU A 94 -6.42 5.73 -8.29
CA GLU A 94 -7.50 6.70 -8.36
C GLU A 94 -7.37 7.79 -7.28
N ILE A 95 -7.11 7.38 -6.03
CA ILE A 95 -6.94 8.32 -4.91
C ILE A 95 -5.75 9.24 -5.15
N LEU A 96 -4.59 8.68 -5.52
CA LEU A 96 -3.37 9.45 -5.78
C LEU A 96 -3.52 10.38 -6.99
N GLY A 97 -4.16 9.92 -8.07
CA GLY A 97 -4.47 10.73 -9.23
C GLY A 97 -5.44 11.87 -8.91
N GLY A 98 -6.52 11.56 -8.18
CA GLY A 98 -7.51 12.56 -7.77
C GLY A 98 -6.99 13.60 -6.78
N ALA A 99 -5.96 13.26 -5.99
CA ALA A 99 -5.35 14.18 -5.04
C ALA A 99 -4.50 15.27 -5.70
N GLN A 100 -4.03 15.08 -6.94
CA GLN A 100 -3.15 16.04 -7.62
C GLN A 100 -3.80 17.43 -7.78
N SER A 101 -5.13 17.50 -7.84
CA SER A 101 -5.89 18.75 -7.90
C SER A 101 -6.43 19.22 -6.54
N ARG A 102 -6.07 18.57 -5.43
CA ARG A 102 -6.60 18.78 -4.08
C ARG A 102 -5.44 18.88 -3.08
N PRO A 103 -4.84 20.08 -2.87
CA PRO A 103 -3.63 20.24 -2.06
C PRO A 103 -3.75 19.66 -0.64
N ALA A 104 -4.88 19.90 0.04
CA ALA A 104 -5.08 19.39 1.40
C ALA A 104 -5.10 17.85 1.45
N LEU A 105 -5.75 17.20 0.49
CA LEU A 105 -5.76 15.74 0.39
C LEU A 105 -4.35 15.20 0.03
N LEU A 106 -3.65 15.86 -0.88
CA LEU A 106 -2.29 15.50 -1.26
C LEU A 106 -1.33 15.56 -0.06
N ASP A 107 -1.42 16.61 0.75
CA ASP A 107 -0.61 16.76 1.97
C ASP A 107 -0.89 15.64 2.98
N GLU A 108 -2.14 15.27 3.19
CA GLU A 108 -2.52 14.16 4.08
C GLU A 108 -2.01 12.81 3.56
N LEU A 109 -2.16 12.55 2.26
CA LEU A 109 -1.66 11.32 1.63
C LEU A 109 -0.14 11.25 1.67
N THR A 110 0.54 12.38 1.49
CA THR A 110 2.00 12.45 1.62
C THR A 110 2.45 12.09 3.03
N ARG A 111 1.79 12.63 4.06
CA ARG A 111 2.07 12.28 5.45
C ARG A 111 1.82 10.79 5.72
N ALA A 112 0.71 10.26 5.23
CA ALA A 112 0.38 8.85 5.36
C ALA A 112 1.41 7.94 4.69
N GLN A 113 1.83 8.28 3.48
CA GLN A 113 2.86 7.55 2.75
C GLN A 113 4.22 7.61 3.45
N THR A 114 4.60 8.78 3.96
CA THR A 114 5.86 8.96 4.70
C THR A 114 5.87 8.12 5.98
N ALA A 115 4.78 8.11 6.75
CA ALA A 115 4.66 7.28 7.94
C ALA A 115 4.82 5.79 7.63
N LEU A 116 4.14 5.31 6.59
CA LEU A 116 4.24 3.94 6.11
C LEU A 116 5.67 3.55 5.70
N LEU A 117 6.39 4.45 5.02
CA LEU A 117 7.77 4.22 4.60
C LEU A 117 8.72 4.15 5.80
N HIS A 118 8.49 4.95 6.84
CA HIS A 118 9.26 4.86 8.09
C HIS A 118 9.00 3.56 8.85
N ASP A 119 7.77 3.04 8.82
CA ASP A 119 7.48 1.73 9.41
C ASP A 119 8.23 0.61 8.67
N LEU A 120 8.22 0.64 7.33
CA LEU A 120 9.00 -0.30 6.51
C LEU A 120 10.50 -0.17 6.75
N GLU A 121 11.02 1.06 6.76
CA GLU A 121 12.41 1.36 7.09
C GLU A 121 12.81 0.72 8.42
N GLY A 122 11.98 0.88 9.46
CA GLY A 122 12.24 0.28 10.77
C GLY A 122 12.32 -1.25 10.74
N HIS A 123 11.57 -1.91 9.86
CA HIS A 123 11.68 -3.37 9.69
C HIS A 123 12.96 -3.77 8.93
N VAL A 124 13.35 -3.00 7.92
CA VAL A 124 14.60 -3.23 7.17
C VAL A 124 15.81 -3.01 8.08
N ILE A 125 15.86 -1.91 8.84
CA ILE A 125 16.94 -1.62 9.80
C ILE A 125 17.03 -2.73 10.84
N TRP A 126 15.90 -3.20 11.38
CA TRP A 126 15.88 -4.32 12.32
C TRP A 126 16.56 -5.58 11.75
N ALA A 127 16.36 -5.88 10.48
CA ALA A 127 16.97 -7.01 9.78
C ALA A 127 18.46 -6.75 9.46
N GLN A 128 18.83 -5.49 9.17
CA GLN A 128 20.23 -5.08 8.98
C GLN A 128 21.04 -5.22 10.27
N ASP A 129 20.51 -4.79 11.41
CA ASP A 129 21.14 -4.90 12.73
C ASP A 129 21.46 -6.35 13.13
N ARG A 130 20.74 -7.30 12.55
CA ARG A 130 20.93 -8.75 12.75
C ARG A 130 21.79 -9.42 11.68
N GLY A 131 22.26 -8.66 10.70
CA GLY A 131 23.06 -9.18 9.59
C GLY A 131 22.24 -10.01 8.57
N PHE A 132 20.91 -9.91 8.58
CA PHE A 132 20.05 -10.62 7.64
C PHE A 132 19.96 -9.89 6.29
N ILE A 133 20.03 -8.55 6.30
CA ILE A 133 19.99 -7.68 5.12
C ILE A 133 21.28 -6.85 5.08
N PRO A 134 21.87 -6.61 3.88
CA PRO A 134 23.07 -5.81 3.75
C PRO A 134 22.90 -4.37 4.28
N THR A 135 23.87 -3.90 5.06
CA THR A 135 23.83 -2.55 5.68
C THR A 135 24.11 -1.42 4.70
N HIS A 136 24.67 -1.71 3.52
CA HIS A 136 24.86 -0.70 2.46
C HIS A 136 23.55 -0.31 1.76
N LEU A 137 22.49 -1.11 1.93
CA LEU A 137 21.17 -0.82 1.37
C LEU A 137 20.52 0.30 2.16
N ASN A 138 20.12 1.38 1.48
CA ASN A 138 19.33 2.43 2.09
C ASN A 138 17.91 1.90 2.38
N ALA A 139 17.59 1.71 3.66
CA ALA A 139 16.35 1.08 4.11
C ALA A 139 15.08 1.83 3.65
N TYR A 140 15.10 3.18 3.74
CA TYR A 140 13.99 4.02 3.32
C TYR A 140 13.77 3.96 1.81
N ALA A 141 14.85 4.10 1.02
CA ALA A 141 14.77 4.02 -0.44
C ALA A 141 14.34 2.64 -0.92
N PHE A 142 14.74 1.57 -0.24
CA PHE A 142 14.28 0.20 -0.52
C PHE A 142 12.77 0.08 -0.30
N GLY A 143 12.26 0.56 0.84
CA GLY A 143 10.81 0.59 1.11
C GLY A 143 10.03 1.38 0.07
N MET A 144 10.55 2.54 -0.36
CA MET A 144 9.95 3.34 -1.43
C MET A 144 9.96 2.60 -2.76
N TRP A 145 11.06 1.93 -3.12
CA TRP A 145 11.14 1.15 -4.36
C TRP A 145 10.10 0.02 -4.37
N ILE A 146 10.00 -0.76 -3.30
CA ILE A 146 8.99 -1.84 -3.17
C ILE A 146 7.56 -1.29 -3.31
N THR A 147 7.24 -0.20 -2.61
CA THR A 147 5.89 0.40 -2.70
C THR A 147 5.60 0.98 -4.10
N SER A 148 6.62 1.45 -4.81
CA SER A 148 6.49 1.91 -6.20
C SER A 148 6.22 0.76 -7.16
N LEU A 149 6.88 -0.40 -6.98
CA LEU A 149 6.62 -1.60 -7.77
C LEU A 149 5.17 -2.08 -7.63
N THR A 150 4.55 -1.95 -6.45
CA THR A 150 3.14 -2.30 -6.27
C THR A 150 2.20 -1.42 -7.10
N SER A 151 2.56 -0.16 -7.27
CA SER A 151 1.81 0.78 -8.13
C SER A 151 2.06 0.50 -9.61
N ALA A 152 3.31 0.21 -9.98
CA ALA A 152 3.69 -0.15 -11.35
C ALA A 152 3.02 -1.45 -11.82
N PHE A 153 2.77 -2.39 -10.91
CA PHE A 153 2.12 -3.67 -11.22
C PHE A 153 0.72 -3.50 -11.81
N LEU A 154 0.02 -2.40 -11.49
CA LEU A 154 -1.27 -2.09 -12.11
C LEU A 154 -1.17 -2.00 -13.65
N VAL A 155 -0.05 -1.48 -14.16
CA VAL A 155 0.20 -1.40 -15.62
C VAL A 155 0.39 -2.81 -16.21
N VAL A 156 1.09 -3.69 -15.48
CA VAL A 156 1.29 -5.09 -15.89
C VAL A 156 -0.05 -5.84 -15.94
N GLU A 157 -0.93 -5.57 -14.97
CA GLU A 157 -2.27 -6.18 -14.92
C GLU A 157 -3.21 -5.73 -16.05
N MET A 158 -2.90 -4.64 -16.74
CA MET A 158 -3.63 -4.20 -17.93
C MET A 158 -3.24 -4.98 -19.18
N ASP A 159 -2.09 -5.66 -19.18
CA ASP A 159 -1.64 -6.51 -20.29
C ASP A 159 -2.25 -7.91 -20.15
N ASN A 160 -2.85 -8.38 -21.24
CA ASN A 160 -3.46 -9.70 -21.32
C ASN A 160 -2.60 -10.72 -22.08
N SER A 161 -1.33 -10.38 -22.39
CA SER A 161 -0.42 -11.28 -23.10
C SER A 161 -0.06 -12.48 -22.22
N PRO A 162 -0.14 -13.71 -22.75
CA PRO A 162 0.15 -14.91 -21.96
C PRO A 162 1.58 -14.89 -21.39
N GLY A 163 1.73 -15.16 -20.11
CA GLY A 163 3.02 -15.30 -19.43
C GLY A 163 3.73 -13.98 -19.08
N VAL A 164 3.27 -12.81 -19.53
CA VAL A 164 3.91 -11.51 -19.23
C VAL A 164 3.87 -11.20 -17.74
N THR A 165 2.74 -11.41 -17.10
CA THR A 165 2.59 -11.20 -15.65
C THR A 165 3.54 -12.11 -14.85
N ASP A 166 3.63 -13.38 -15.21
CA ASP A 166 4.48 -14.34 -14.52
C ASP A 166 5.97 -13.98 -14.69
N ALA A 167 6.38 -13.63 -15.90
CA ALA A 167 7.75 -13.19 -16.18
C ALA A 167 8.10 -11.90 -15.42
N TRP A 168 7.19 -10.93 -15.35
CA TRP A 168 7.40 -9.70 -14.60
C TRP A 168 7.56 -9.99 -13.10
N LEU A 169 6.73 -10.88 -12.55
CA LEU A 169 6.82 -11.30 -11.15
C LEU A 169 8.15 -12.01 -10.88
N GLU A 170 8.57 -12.93 -11.74
CA GLU A 170 9.85 -13.61 -11.64
C GLU A 170 11.02 -12.61 -11.63
N TYR A 171 11.05 -11.63 -12.55
CA TYR A 171 12.08 -10.60 -12.59
C TYR A 171 12.09 -9.75 -11.32
N THR A 172 10.91 -9.38 -10.83
CA THR A 172 10.76 -8.58 -9.61
C THR A 172 11.25 -9.34 -8.38
N MET A 173 10.80 -10.58 -8.19
CA MET A 173 11.20 -11.42 -7.06
C MET A 173 12.71 -11.68 -7.07
N THR A 174 13.25 -12.06 -8.23
CA THR A 174 14.70 -12.27 -8.42
C THR A 174 15.49 -11.00 -8.10
N SER A 175 15.06 -9.85 -8.59
CA SER A 175 15.73 -8.57 -8.34
C SER A 175 15.72 -8.20 -6.86
N VAL A 176 14.60 -8.40 -6.16
CA VAL A 176 14.49 -8.13 -4.72
C VAL A 176 15.42 -9.06 -3.95
N MET A 177 15.38 -10.36 -4.22
CA MET A 177 16.21 -11.33 -3.50
C MET A 177 17.72 -11.10 -3.75
N ASN A 178 18.11 -10.81 -4.97
CA ASN A 178 19.50 -10.48 -5.30
C ASN A 178 19.97 -9.21 -4.57
N LEU A 179 19.13 -8.14 -4.53
CA LEU A 179 19.46 -6.91 -3.83
C LEU A 179 19.63 -7.12 -2.32
N LEU A 180 18.87 -8.06 -1.76
CA LEU A 180 18.95 -8.44 -0.35
C LEU A 180 20.04 -9.50 -0.09
N GLU A 181 20.77 -9.94 -1.13
CA GLU A 181 21.76 -11.04 -1.07
C GLU A 181 21.16 -12.33 -0.46
N MET A 182 19.90 -12.63 -0.81
CA MET A 182 19.14 -13.78 -0.34
C MET A 182 18.93 -14.78 -1.48
N HIS A 183 19.01 -16.07 -1.16
CA HIS A 183 18.66 -17.15 -2.06
C HIS A 183 17.51 -17.95 -1.42
N LEU A 184 16.53 -18.31 -2.23
CA LEU A 184 15.49 -19.26 -1.85
C LEU A 184 16.00 -20.63 -2.31
N ASP A 185 16.23 -21.54 -1.37
CA ASP A 185 16.60 -22.92 -1.64
C ASP A 185 15.45 -23.71 -2.27
#